data_043be9c10cb27a334750d0537c39b097
#
_entry.id   043be9c10cb27a334750d0537c39b097
#
_cell.length_a   1.000
_cell.length_b   1.000
_cell.length_c   1.000
_cell.angle_alpha   90.00
_cell.angle_beta   90.00
_cell.angle_gamma   90.00
#
_symmetry.space_group_name_H-M   'P 1'
#
loop_
_entity.id
_entity.type
_entity.pdbx_description
1 polymer ?
#
loop_
_entity_poly.entity_id
_entity_poly.type
_entity_poly.pdbx_seq_one_letter_code
_entity_poly.pdbx_strand_id
1 'polypeptide(L)'
;MAGADQPGGSSGPGGPDGRADEQAGARHGTVRTYEAEGIAVAFDSAVCRHAAECVRGLPAVFDTGRRPWISPDAAEPGVVAEVVRRCPTGALSYRLADGTTEVPDVPTTVTRTADGRLLLRGRLRVTDAAGEVRQTPRAMLCGCGGSSGQPYCDRSGACGEG
;
A
#
# COMPACT_ATOMS: atom_id res chain seq x y z
N MET A 1 24.46 38.83 -56.71
CA MET A 1 23.20 38.24 -57.20
C MET A 1 22.85 37.11 -56.25
N ALA A 2 21.94 37.42 -55.48
CA ALA A 2 20.63 36.80 -55.32
C ALA A 2 20.77 35.38 -54.74
N GLY A 3 20.13 34.97 -53.77
CA GLY A 3 18.96 35.40 -53.01
C GLY A 3 18.69 34.38 -51.96
N ALA A 4 18.17 34.91 -50.91
CA ALA A 4 17.61 34.19 -49.78
C ALA A 4 16.55 33.15 -50.18
N ASP A 5 16.40 32.15 -49.38
CA ASP A 5 15.03 31.91 -48.85
C ASP A 5 15.11 30.88 -47.69
N GLN A 6 14.62 31.30 -46.56
CA GLN A 6 14.20 30.40 -45.50
C GLN A 6 12.68 30.36 -45.47
N PRO A 7 12.08 29.25 -45.11
CA PRO A 7 10.87 29.30 -44.30
C PRO A 7 10.94 28.56 -42.98
N GLY A 8 10.56 29.27 -42.01
CA GLY A 8 10.00 29.04 -40.74
C GLY A 8 9.50 27.67 -40.39
N GLY A 9 10.11 27.08 -39.33
CA GLY A 9 9.56 25.97 -38.59
C GLY A 9 8.86 26.49 -37.36
N SER A 10 7.54 26.34 -37.31
CA SER A 10 6.71 26.66 -36.17
C SER A 10 6.92 25.63 -35.07
N SER A 11 7.38 26.11 -33.94
CA SER A 11 7.43 25.34 -32.68
C SER A 11 6.04 25.24 -32.08
N GLY A 12 5.45 24.04 -32.06
CA GLY A 12 4.29 23.74 -31.24
C GLY A 12 4.71 23.47 -29.79
N PRO A 13 3.97 23.93 -28.79
CA PRO A 13 4.27 23.65 -27.40
C PRO A 13 3.92 22.21 -27.07
N GLY A 14 4.92 21.41 -26.67
CA GLY A 14 4.75 20.09 -26.09
C GLY A 14 4.00 20.21 -24.77
N GLY A 15 2.86 19.55 -24.67
CA GLY A 15 2.12 19.38 -23.44
C GLY A 15 2.91 18.53 -22.44
N PRO A 16 2.66 18.67 -21.14
CA PRO A 16 3.32 17.88 -20.13
C PRO A 16 2.80 16.44 -20.19
N ASP A 17 3.65 15.56 -20.71
CA ASP A 17 3.42 14.13 -20.60
C ASP A 17 3.42 13.74 -19.12
N GLY A 18 2.22 13.60 -18.57
CA GLY A 18 2.00 13.00 -17.26
C GLY A 18 2.33 11.51 -17.30
N ARG A 19 3.61 11.19 -17.27
CA ARG A 19 4.04 9.86 -16.85
C ARG A 19 4.05 9.85 -15.34
N ALA A 20 2.90 9.45 -14.77
CA ALA A 20 2.81 9.05 -13.38
C ALA A 20 3.85 7.96 -13.12
N ASP A 21 4.65 8.18 -12.10
CA ASP A 21 5.73 7.35 -11.61
C ASP A 21 5.32 5.87 -11.44
N GLU A 22 5.66 5.08 -12.42
CA GLU A 22 5.67 3.64 -12.40
C GLU A 22 7.06 3.16 -11.95
N GLN A 23 7.38 3.43 -10.69
CA GLN A 23 8.57 2.86 -10.04
C GLN A 23 8.26 2.50 -8.58
N ALA A 24 7.29 1.58 -8.38
CA ALA A 24 7.31 0.75 -7.20
C ALA A 24 8.30 -0.38 -7.47
N GLY A 25 9.48 -0.31 -6.87
CA GLY A 25 10.49 -1.36 -6.92
C GLY A 25 9.87 -2.71 -6.55
N ALA A 26 9.77 -3.59 -7.52
CA ALA A 26 9.12 -4.87 -7.42
C ALA A 26 9.96 -5.83 -6.58
N ARG A 27 9.52 -6.09 -5.36
CA ARG A 27 9.78 -7.40 -4.74
C ARG A 27 8.94 -8.41 -5.50
N HIS A 28 9.58 -9.20 -6.36
CA HIS A 28 8.92 -10.17 -7.21
C HIS A 28 8.08 -11.14 -6.40
N GLY A 29 6.79 -11.21 -6.65
CA GLY A 29 5.98 -12.39 -6.41
C GLY A 29 5.04 -12.40 -5.22
N THR A 30 4.84 -11.31 -4.50
CA THR A 30 4.06 -11.32 -3.26
C THR A 30 2.72 -10.57 -3.31
N VAL A 31 2.50 -9.72 -4.30
CA VAL A 31 1.26 -8.97 -4.45
C VAL A 31 0.28 -9.74 -5.32
N ARG A 32 -0.93 -9.97 -4.80
CA ARG A 32 -2.06 -10.55 -5.55
C ARG A 32 -3.23 -9.58 -5.51
N THR A 33 -3.89 -9.40 -6.65
CA THR A 33 -5.09 -8.57 -6.76
C THR A 33 -6.33 -9.46 -6.89
N TYR A 34 -7.38 -9.09 -6.19
CA TYR A 34 -8.70 -9.71 -6.18
C TYR A 34 -9.70 -8.66 -6.65
N GLU A 35 -10.35 -8.93 -7.76
CA GLU A 35 -11.24 -7.97 -8.41
C GLU A 35 -12.70 -8.37 -8.21
N ALA A 36 -13.55 -7.38 -8.01
CA ALA A 36 -14.99 -7.49 -8.00
C ALA A 36 -15.60 -6.23 -8.61
N GLU A 37 -16.91 -6.26 -8.87
CA GLU A 37 -17.62 -5.07 -9.32
C GLU A 37 -17.47 -3.95 -8.28
N GLY A 38 -16.97 -2.81 -8.71
CA GLY A 38 -16.80 -1.63 -7.86
C GLY A 38 -15.49 -1.56 -7.08
N ILE A 39 -14.71 -2.64 -6.93
CA ILE A 39 -13.47 -2.62 -6.14
C ILE A 39 -12.46 -3.68 -6.57
N ALA A 40 -11.18 -3.31 -6.53
CA ALA A 40 -10.04 -4.22 -6.58
C ALA A 40 -9.27 -4.14 -5.25
N VAL A 41 -9.00 -5.29 -4.63
CA VAL A 41 -8.22 -5.40 -3.40
C VAL A 41 -6.89 -6.06 -3.71
N ALA A 42 -5.79 -5.38 -3.42
CA ALA A 42 -4.45 -5.93 -3.53
C ALA A 42 -3.92 -6.37 -2.17
N PHE A 43 -3.28 -7.54 -2.14
CA PHE A 43 -2.67 -8.13 -0.95
C PHE A 43 -1.19 -8.41 -1.20
N ASP A 44 -0.33 -7.81 -0.37
CA ASP A 44 1.11 -8.04 -0.34
C ASP A 44 1.47 -8.94 0.85
N SER A 45 1.77 -10.21 0.57
CA SER A 45 2.12 -11.19 1.61
C SER A 45 3.47 -10.92 2.28
N ALA A 46 4.39 -10.19 1.63
CA ALA A 46 5.72 -9.88 2.19
C ALA A 46 5.64 -9.00 3.43
N VAL A 47 4.63 -8.13 3.51
CA VAL A 47 4.47 -7.20 4.63
C VAL A 47 3.31 -7.55 5.56
N CYS A 48 2.56 -8.62 5.26
CA CYS A 48 1.53 -9.11 6.17
C CYS A 48 2.17 -9.66 7.45
N ARG A 49 1.65 -9.26 8.61
CA ARG A 49 2.10 -9.73 9.93
C ARG A 49 0.97 -10.37 10.73
N HIS A 50 -0.06 -10.84 10.02
CA HIS A 50 -1.19 -11.59 10.59
C HIS A 50 -1.88 -10.89 11.76
N ALA A 51 -2.03 -9.55 11.70
CA ALA A 51 -2.78 -8.78 12.69
C ALA A 51 -4.27 -9.16 12.74
N ALA A 52 -4.76 -9.86 11.71
CA ALA A 52 -6.11 -10.41 11.58
C ALA A 52 -7.25 -9.37 11.62
N GLU A 53 -6.95 -8.06 11.49
CA GLU A 53 -7.98 -7.02 11.46
C GLU A 53 -8.96 -7.19 10.30
N CYS A 54 -8.49 -7.67 9.15
CA CYS A 54 -9.33 -7.94 7.98
C CYS A 54 -10.29 -9.11 8.24
N VAL A 55 -9.78 -10.24 8.76
CA VAL A 55 -10.57 -11.44 9.02
C VAL A 55 -11.61 -11.19 10.12
N ARG A 56 -11.23 -10.50 11.21
CA ARG A 56 -12.17 -10.15 12.29
C ARG A 56 -13.17 -9.08 11.85
N GLY A 57 -12.75 -8.14 11.02
CA GLY A 57 -13.58 -7.01 10.60
C GLY A 57 -14.61 -7.35 9.54
N LEU A 58 -14.33 -8.30 8.65
CA LEU A 58 -15.24 -8.68 7.56
C LEU A 58 -14.99 -10.14 7.10
N PRO A 59 -15.37 -11.14 7.89
CA PRO A 59 -15.12 -12.55 7.59
C PRO A 59 -15.80 -13.05 6.31
N ALA A 60 -16.88 -12.40 5.87
CA ALA A 60 -17.51 -12.72 4.59
C ALA A 60 -16.58 -12.49 3.40
N VAL A 61 -15.75 -11.45 3.45
CA VAL A 61 -14.78 -11.09 2.40
C VAL A 61 -13.45 -11.76 2.63
N PHE A 62 -12.94 -11.75 3.88
CA PHE A 62 -11.60 -12.23 4.24
C PHE A 62 -11.68 -13.54 5.03
N ASP A 63 -11.50 -14.66 4.36
CA ASP A 63 -11.58 -15.99 4.95
C ASP A 63 -10.37 -16.84 4.57
N THR A 64 -9.47 -17.07 5.52
CA THR A 64 -8.25 -17.85 5.31
C THR A 64 -8.50 -19.34 5.06
N GLY A 65 -9.69 -19.85 5.41
CA GLY A 65 -10.12 -21.22 5.14
C GLY A 65 -10.59 -21.45 3.70
N ARG A 66 -10.78 -20.38 2.94
CA ARG A 66 -11.31 -20.42 1.56
C ARG A 66 -10.22 -20.14 0.52
N ARG A 67 -10.49 -20.53 -0.73
CA ARG A 67 -9.67 -20.16 -1.89
C ARG A 67 -10.56 -19.66 -3.03
N PRO A 68 -10.40 -18.43 -3.52
CA PRO A 68 -9.51 -17.38 -2.98
C PRO A 68 -9.92 -16.95 -1.56
N TRP A 69 -8.95 -16.52 -0.74
CA TRP A 69 -9.22 -16.15 0.65
C TRP A 69 -9.77 -14.71 0.80
N ILE A 70 -9.68 -13.91 -0.27
CA ILE A 70 -10.32 -12.60 -0.42
C ILE A 70 -11.35 -12.70 -1.52
N SER A 71 -12.60 -12.36 -1.21
CA SER A 71 -13.73 -12.29 -2.13
C SER A 71 -14.41 -10.94 -1.97
N PRO A 72 -13.96 -9.89 -2.70
CA PRO A 72 -14.45 -8.54 -2.50
C PRO A 72 -15.93 -8.36 -2.86
N ASP A 73 -16.47 -9.25 -3.68
CA ASP A 73 -17.88 -9.32 -4.10
C ASP A 73 -18.84 -9.70 -2.96
N ALA A 74 -18.31 -10.20 -1.84
CA ALA A 74 -19.14 -10.62 -0.69
C ALA A 74 -19.63 -9.45 0.19
N ALA A 75 -19.28 -8.20 -0.13
CA ALA A 75 -19.76 -7.02 0.58
C ALA A 75 -19.69 -5.77 -0.30
N GLU A 76 -20.36 -4.70 0.12
CA GLU A 76 -20.31 -3.40 -0.55
C GLU A 76 -18.88 -2.84 -0.63
N PRO A 77 -18.46 -2.26 -1.76
CA PRO A 77 -17.10 -1.76 -1.98
C PRO A 77 -16.61 -0.80 -0.89
N GLY A 78 -17.47 0.09 -0.40
CA GLY A 78 -17.13 1.03 0.66
C GLY A 78 -16.82 0.35 1.99
N VAL A 79 -17.57 -0.72 2.33
CA VAL A 79 -17.34 -1.52 3.55
C VAL A 79 -16.03 -2.29 3.45
N VAL A 80 -15.74 -2.88 2.29
CA VAL A 80 -14.47 -3.56 2.02
C VAL A 80 -13.30 -2.58 2.17
N ALA A 81 -13.39 -1.39 1.55
CA ALA A 81 -12.37 -0.35 1.62
C ALA A 81 -12.10 0.08 3.07
N GLU A 82 -13.14 0.24 3.89
CA GLU A 82 -12.99 0.58 5.30
C GLU A 82 -12.21 -0.48 6.08
N VAL A 83 -12.54 -1.75 5.89
CA VAL A 83 -11.84 -2.85 6.58
C VAL A 83 -10.39 -2.98 6.08
N VAL A 84 -10.14 -2.77 4.79
CA VAL A 84 -8.78 -2.71 4.24
C VAL A 84 -7.94 -1.64 4.95
N ARG A 85 -8.49 -0.47 5.24
CA ARG A 85 -7.80 0.60 6.00
C ARG A 85 -7.40 0.22 7.42
N ARG A 86 -8.02 -0.79 8.01
CA ARG A 86 -7.68 -1.29 9.34
C ARG A 86 -6.41 -2.13 9.35
N CYS A 87 -5.93 -2.60 8.19
CA CYS A 87 -4.68 -3.35 8.11
C CYS A 87 -3.49 -2.48 8.56
N PRO A 88 -2.84 -2.78 9.71
CA PRO A 88 -1.85 -1.88 10.28
C PRO A 88 -0.53 -1.87 9.51
N THR A 89 -0.26 -2.90 8.71
CA THR A 89 1.00 -3.04 7.98
C THR A 89 0.96 -2.47 6.57
N GLY A 90 -0.23 -2.09 6.08
CA GLY A 90 -0.42 -1.73 4.66
C GLY A 90 -0.27 -2.92 3.71
N ALA A 91 -0.39 -4.17 4.21
CA ALA A 91 -0.40 -5.37 3.36
C ALA A 91 -1.63 -5.46 2.45
N LEU A 92 -2.73 -4.82 2.83
CA LEU A 92 -3.92 -4.67 2.01
C LEU A 92 -4.02 -3.24 1.50
N SER A 93 -4.39 -3.09 0.25
CA SER A 93 -4.76 -1.82 -0.38
C SER A 93 -5.96 -2.03 -1.29
N TYR A 94 -6.62 -0.95 -1.69
CA TYR A 94 -7.78 -1.04 -2.59
C TYR A 94 -7.74 0.05 -3.65
N ARG A 95 -8.50 -0.18 -4.71
CA ARG A 95 -8.88 0.79 -5.71
C ARG A 95 -10.36 0.58 -6.05
N LEU A 96 -11.15 1.64 -5.96
CA LEU A 96 -12.55 1.65 -6.39
C LEU A 96 -12.66 1.77 -7.92
N ALA A 97 -13.84 1.48 -8.47
CA ALA A 97 -14.08 1.54 -9.90
C ALA A 97 -13.88 2.95 -10.51
N ASP A 98 -14.09 4.00 -9.72
CA ASP A 98 -13.83 5.40 -10.09
C ASP A 98 -12.34 5.79 -10.03
N GLY A 99 -11.44 4.84 -9.71
CA GLY A 99 -10.02 5.08 -9.53
C GLY A 99 -9.62 5.53 -8.14
N THR A 100 -10.56 5.77 -7.23
CA THR A 100 -10.28 6.19 -5.85
C THR A 100 -9.47 5.14 -5.10
N THR A 101 -8.41 5.58 -4.44
CA THR A 101 -7.58 4.78 -3.55
C THR A 101 -7.55 5.37 -2.14
N GLU A 102 -6.89 4.72 -1.21
CA GLU A 102 -6.75 5.26 0.14
C GLU A 102 -5.98 6.59 0.13
N VAL A 103 -6.61 7.61 0.71
CA VAL A 103 -5.94 8.89 0.97
C VAL A 103 -5.19 8.77 2.31
N PRO A 104 -3.88 9.06 2.33
CA PRO A 104 -3.11 9.05 3.57
C PRO A 104 -3.65 10.05 4.59
N ASP A 105 -3.64 9.65 5.87
CA ASP A 105 -4.06 10.52 6.96
C ASP A 105 -3.17 11.76 7.08
N VAL A 106 -3.76 12.89 7.45
CA VAL A 106 -3.08 14.16 7.73
C VAL A 106 -3.62 14.70 9.06
N PRO A 107 -2.74 15.01 10.02
CA PRO A 107 -1.28 14.84 10.01
C PRO A 107 -0.85 13.37 10.06
N THR A 108 0.41 13.10 9.72
CA THR A 108 1.00 11.77 9.95
C THR A 108 1.04 11.50 11.45
N THR A 109 0.56 10.32 11.86
CA THR A 109 0.52 9.90 13.27
C THR A 109 1.44 8.70 13.51
N VAL A 110 2.02 8.67 14.70
CA VAL A 110 2.81 7.55 15.21
C VAL A 110 2.24 7.15 16.57
N THR A 111 1.79 5.90 16.68
CA THR A 111 1.24 5.36 17.94
C THR A 111 2.07 4.17 18.38
N ARG A 112 2.54 4.20 19.63
CA ARG A 112 3.18 3.05 20.26
C ARG A 112 2.11 2.17 20.89
N THR A 113 2.09 0.88 20.52
CA THR A 113 1.20 -0.10 21.14
C THR A 113 1.76 -0.58 22.48
N ALA A 114 0.93 -1.24 23.29
CA ALA A 114 1.33 -1.75 24.60
C ALA A 114 2.47 -2.78 24.49
N ASP A 115 2.49 -3.57 23.42
CA ASP A 115 3.54 -4.54 23.10
C ASP A 115 4.77 -3.92 22.40
N GLY A 116 4.87 -2.60 22.34
CA GLY A 116 6.04 -1.86 21.88
C GLY A 116 6.15 -1.64 20.36
N ARG A 117 5.20 -2.10 19.56
CA ARG A 117 5.16 -1.81 18.12
C ARG A 117 4.84 -0.34 17.88
N LEU A 118 5.31 0.18 16.75
CA LEU A 118 4.98 1.52 16.27
C LEU A 118 4.04 1.41 15.08
N LEU A 119 2.82 1.90 15.24
CA LEU A 119 1.85 2.02 14.17
C LEU A 119 1.92 3.42 13.59
N LEU A 120 2.20 3.52 12.30
CA LEU A 120 2.29 4.76 11.55
C LEU A 120 1.13 4.87 10.57
N ARG A 121 0.50 6.03 10.52
CA ARG A 121 -0.52 6.39 9.53
C ARG A 121 -0.22 7.75 8.96
N GLY A 122 -0.31 7.90 7.64
CA GLY A 122 -0.03 9.13 6.93
C GLY A 122 0.68 8.89 5.62
N ARG A 123 1.23 9.92 5.03
CA ARG A 123 2.05 9.80 3.82
C ARG A 123 3.45 9.34 4.22
N LEU A 124 3.69 8.04 4.15
CA LEU A 124 4.92 7.43 4.62
C LEU A 124 5.83 7.05 3.45
N ARG A 125 7.13 7.28 3.65
CA ARG A 125 8.20 6.74 2.84
C ARG A 125 9.13 5.97 3.79
N VAL A 126 9.07 4.65 3.74
CA VAL A 126 9.84 3.77 4.62
C VAL A 126 10.98 3.17 3.83
N THR A 127 12.21 3.34 4.32
CA THR A 127 13.41 2.72 3.75
C THR A 127 13.85 1.58 4.68
N ASP A 128 14.04 0.40 4.15
CA ASP A 128 14.54 -0.74 4.92
C ASP A 128 16.08 -0.81 4.98
N ALA A 129 16.61 -1.80 5.70
CA ALA A 129 18.05 -1.97 5.86
C ALA A 129 18.79 -2.30 4.55
N ALA A 130 18.08 -2.78 3.53
CA ALA A 130 18.62 -3.03 2.19
C ALA A 130 18.58 -1.78 1.30
N GLY A 131 18.04 -0.67 1.78
CA GLY A 131 17.84 0.57 1.02
C GLY A 131 16.58 0.58 0.15
N GLU A 132 15.74 -0.47 0.25
CA GLU A 132 14.48 -0.54 -0.49
C GLU A 132 13.47 0.47 0.08
N VAL A 133 12.87 1.26 -0.80
CA VAL A 133 11.92 2.30 -0.44
C VAL A 133 10.49 1.86 -0.73
N ARG A 134 9.63 1.95 0.29
CA ARG A 134 8.20 1.71 0.15
C ARG A 134 7.41 2.98 0.48
N GLN A 135 6.54 3.39 -0.42
CA GLN A 135 5.52 4.40 -0.15
C GLN A 135 4.23 3.71 0.29
N THR A 136 3.67 4.13 1.41
CA THR A 136 2.48 3.49 1.99
C THR A 136 1.72 4.46 2.89
N PRO A 137 0.39 4.39 2.99
CA PRO A 137 -0.37 5.17 3.95
C PRO A 137 -0.28 4.63 5.39
N ARG A 138 0.24 3.40 5.55
CA ARG A 138 0.32 2.72 6.86
C ARG A 138 1.54 1.84 6.95
N ALA A 139 2.16 1.80 8.13
CA ALA A 139 3.26 0.89 8.43
C ALA A 139 3.23 0.46 9.89
N MET A 140 3.69 -0.77 10.15
CA MET A 140 3.97 -1.27 11.50
C MET A 140 5.47 -1.49 11.64
N LEU A 141 6.12 -0.64 12.43
CA LEU A 141 7.56 -0.69 12.64
C LEU A 141 7.91 -1.34 13.97
N CYS A 142 9.12 -1.87 14.05
CA CYS A 142 9.64 -2.49 15.25
C CYS A 142 10.10 -1.41 16.24
N GLY A 143 9.52 -1.40 17.45
CA GLY A 143 9.91 -0.49 18.51
C GLY A 143 10.86 -1.11 19.54
N CYS A 144 11.12 -2.45 19.48
CA CYS A 144 12.02 -3.14 20.39
C CYS A 144 13.41 -3.44 19.80
N GLY A 145 13.60 -3.23 18.49
CA GLY A 145 14.86 -3.51 17.80
C GLY A 145 15.10 -4.99 17.47
N GLY A 146 14.25 -5.92 17.93
CA GLY A 146 14.45 -7.38 17.80
C GLY A 146 14.02 -7.98 16.46
N SER A 147 13.40 -7.21 15.56
CA SER A 147 12.98 -7.72 14.25
C SER A 147 14.16 -8.00 13.34
N SER A 148 14.13 -9.12 12.64
CA SER A 148 15.11 -9.48 11.59
C SER A 148 14.89 -8.69 10.29
N GLY A 149 13.69 -8.12 10.08
CA GLY A 149 13.30 -7.35 8.89
C GLY A 149 13.18 -5.84 9.15
N GLN A 150 14.14 -5.26 9.88
CA GLN A 150 14.11 -3.82 10.18
C GLN A 150 13.89 -2.97 8.92
N PRO A 151 13.12 -1.85 9.02
CA PRO A 151 12.47 -1.31 10.23
C PRO A 151 11.12 -1.95 10.55
N TYR A 152 10.61 -2.86 9.71
CA TYR A 152 9.30 -3.49 9.90
C TYR A 152 9.30 -4.48 11.07
N CYS A 153 8.19 -4.53 11.80
CA CYS A 153 8.03 -5.48 12.90
C CYS A 153 7.60 -6.86 12.35
N ASP A 154 8.41 -7.90 12.58
CA ASP A 154 8.10 -9.29 12.27
C ASP A 154 7.59 -10.07 13.49
N ARG A 155 7.46 -9.41 14.64
CA ARG A 155 7.03 -9.97 15.92
C ARG A 155 7.99 -11.02 16.51
N SER A 156 9.25 -11.06 16.09
CA SER A 156 10.25 -12.00 16.59
C SER A 156 10.93 -11.56 17.89
N GLY A 157 10.80 -10.28 18.27
CA GLY A 157 11.32 -9.74 19.52
C GLY A 157 10.25 -9.48 20.56
N ALA A 158 10.55 -8.65 21.56
CA ALA A 158 9.62 -8.27 22.64
C ALA A 158 8.28 -7.69 22.15
N CYS A 159 8.23 -7.18 20.93
CA CYS A 159 6.98 -6.77 20.26
C CYS A 159 6.02 -7.91 19.89
N GLY A 160 6.43 -9.17 20.09
CA GLY A 160 5.64 -10.36 19.78
C GLY A 160 5.06 -11.06 21.00
N GLU A 161 5.51 -10.67 22.19
CA GLU A 161 5.11 -11.26 23.46
C GLU A 161 3.90 -10.50 24.03
N GLY A 162 2.70 -10.74 23.45
CA GLY A 162 1.47 -10.11 23.91
C GLY A 162 0.23 -10.74 23.29
#